data_bb8b474b59f6a025896aca2c16b6ac32
#
_entry.id   bb8b474b59f6a025896aca2c16b6ac32
#
_cell.length_a   1.000
_cell.length_b   1.000
_cell.length_c   1.000
_cell.angle_alpha   90.00
_cell.angle_beta   90.00
_cell.angle_gamma   90.00
#
_symmetry.space_group_name_H-M   'P 1'
#
loop_
_entity.id
_entity.type
_entity.pdbx_description
1 polymer ?
#
loop_
_entity_poly.entity_id
_entity_poly.type
_entity_poly.pdbx_seq_one_letter_code
_entity_poly.pdbx_strand_id
1 'polypeptide(L)'
;MEKVSAANERYQFSRAESLLYEFFRGNFCDWYLELIKDRWSDPAVQKIAFGILRDTLKIAHPFMPFVTEELWEKISKEKGPLCRQGWPVVSRKLIDKNADKEMQTLMALVAAIRNVRSQWNVNPAEQIGCRLITASPKAAALIKENTVVLKQMARLGDTRIEPA
;
A
#
# COMPACT_ATOMS: atom_id res chain seq x y z
N MET A 1 -0.79 -1.95 -12.01
CA MET A 1 -0.19 -2.41 -13.26
C MET A 1 -1.13 -2.30 -14.45
N GLU A 2 -2.24 -3.03 -14.56
CA GLU A 2 -3.15 -3.01 -15.75
C GLU A 2 -3.55 -1.59 -16.17
N LYS A 3 -3.92 -0.72 -15.22
CA LYS A 3 -4.31 0.67 -15.52
C LYS A 3 -3.15 1.49 -16.11
N VAL A 4 -1.93 1.27 -15.62
CA VAL A 4 -0.74 1.97 -16.12
C VAL A 4 -0.39 1.47 -17.51
N SER A 5 -0.40 0.15 -17.75
CA SER A 5 -0.18 -0.43 -19.06
C SER A 5 -1.19 0.07 -20.10
N ALA A 6 -2.49 0.07 -19.75
CA ALA A 6 -3.54 0.58 -20.62
C ALA A 6 -3.42 2.08 -20.92
N ALA A 7 -2.93 2.88 -19.98
CA ALA A 7 -2.66 4.29 -20.21
C ALA A 7 -1.46 4.49 -21.16
N ASN A 8 -0.39 3.71 -20.98
CA ASN A 8 0.78 3.73 -21.87
C ASN A 8 0.44 3.32 -23.31
N GLU A 9 -0.35 2.25 -23.49
CA GLU A 9 -0.81 1.80 -24.81
C GLU A 9 -1.63 2.88 -25.54
N ARG A 10 -2.29 3.76 -24.79
CA ARG A 10 -3.07 4.90 -25.31
C ARG A 10 -2.28 6.20 -25.40
N TYR A 11 -0.96 6.15 -25.17
CA TYR A 11 -0.07 7.32 -25.14
C TYR A 11 -0.49 8.39 -24.10
N GLN A 12 -1.23 8.00 -23.06
CA GLN A 12 -1.65 8.88 -21.96
C GLN A 12 -0.58 8.89 -20.85
N PHE A 13 0.61 9.36 -21.16
CA PHE A 13 1.78 9.25 -20.29
C PHE A 13 1.60 9.95 -18.94
N SER A 14 1.04 11.16 -18.90
CA SER A 14 0.78 11.87 -17.62
C SER A 14 -0.17 11.09 -16.72
N ARG A 15 -1.16 10.40 -17.31
CA ARG A 15 -2.07 9.54 -16.56
C ARG A 15 -1.36 8.28 -16.03
N ALA A 16 -0.52 7.67 -16.84
CA ALA A 16 0.26 6.51 -16.45
C ALA A 16 1.21 6.84 -15.29
N GLU A 17 1.90 7.98 -15.37
CA GLU A 17 2.75 8.51 -14.31
C GLU A 17 1.98 8.74 -13.01
N SER A 18 0.84 9.44 -13.07
CA SER A 18 0.00 9.70 -11.90
C SER A 18 -0.47 8.42 -11.22
N LEU A 19 -0.93 7.42 -11.99
CA LEU A 19 -1.33 6.11 -11.48
C LEU A 19 -0.18 5.34 -10.82
N LEU A 20 1.02 5.43 -11.41
CA LEU A 20 2.22 4.81 -10.88
C LEU A 20 2.64 5.48 -9.55
N TYR A 21 2.64 6.80 -9.52
CA TYR A 21 2.98 7.58 -8.34
C TYR A 21 2.00 7.33 -7.19
N GLU A 22 0.70 7.34 -7.47
CA GLU A 22 -0.36 7.03 -6.49
C GLU A 22 -0.17 5.63 -5.89
N PHE A 23 0.09 4.64 -6.75
CA PHE A 23 0.36 3.28 -6.28
C PHE A 23 1.63 3.23 -5.42
N PHE A 24 2.75 3.75 -5.95
CA PHE A 24 4.04 3.60 -5.29
C PHE A 24 4.09 4.34 -3.95
N ARG A 25 3.70 5.63 -3.94
CA ARG A 25 3.69 6.40 -2.71
C ARG A 25 2.53 6.01 -1.80
N GLY A 26 1.30 6.06 -2.31
CA GLY A 26 0.10 5.86 -1.51
C GLY A 26 -0.05 4.43 -1.02
N ASN A 27 -0.03 3.44 -1.92
CA ASN A 27 -0.33 2.07 -1.52
C ASN A 27 0.89 1.31 -1.03
N PHE A 28 2.03 1.43 -1.74
CA PHE A 28 3.21 0.65 -1.40
C PHE A 28 3.99 1.28 -0.23
N CYS A 29 4.39 2.55 -0.31
CA CYS A 29 5.21 3.16 0.75
C CYS A 29 4.40 3.49 2.01
N ASP A 30 3.27 4.19 1.87
CA ASP A 30 2.53 4.71 3.02
C ASP A 30 1.72 3.62 3.75
N TRP A 31 1.38 2.52 3.04
CA TRP A 31 0.58 1.43 3.63
C TRP A 31 1.33 0.12 3.69
N TYR A 32 1.70 -0.46 2.55
CA TYR A 32 2.23 -1.82 2.54
C TYR A 32 3.52 -1.97 3.36
N LEU A 33 4.49 -1.06 3.17
CA LEU A 33 5.75 -1.13 3.92
C LEU A 33 5.55 -0.93 5.42
N GLU A 34 4.63 -0.05 5.83
CA GLU A 34 4.31 0.13 7.26
C GLU A 34 3.61 -1.10 7.84
N LEU A 35 2.71 -1.77 7.09
CA LEU A 35 2.04 -2.99 7.52
C LEU A 35 2.98 -4.18 7.74
N ILE A 36 4.04 -4.27 6.94
CA ILE A 36 5.00 -5.39 7.01
C ILE A 36 6.21 -5.11 7.90
N LYS A 37 6.34 -3.90 8.44
CA LYS A 37 7.52 -3.44 9.16
C LYS A 37 7.94 -4.38 10.31
N ASP A 38 6.97 -4.81 11.12
CA ASP A 38 7.22 -5.70 12.26
C ASP A 38 7.45 -7.17 11.82
N ARG A 39 7.17 -7.48 10.56
CA ARG A 39 7.36 -8.80 9.94
C ARG A 39 8.49 -8.84 8.94
N TRP A 40 9.34 -7.83 8.92
CA TRP A 40 10.43 -7.72 7.94
C TRP A 40 11.47 -8.84 8.03
N SER A 41 11.60 -9.49 9.18
CA SER A 41 12.46 -10.66 9.34
C SER A 41 11.98 -11.93 8.63
N ASP A 42 10.71 -11.96 8.17
CA ASP A 42 10.12 -13.07 7.44
C ASP A 42 10.58 -13.07 5.97
N PRO A 43 11.31 -14.10 5.49
CA PRO A 43 11.78 -14.16 4.10
C PRO A 43 10.64 -14.16 3.07
N ALA A 44 9.45 -14.66 3.42
CA ALA A 44 8.30 -14.63 2.52
C ALA A 44 7.79 -13.20 2.31
N VAL A 45 7.74 -12.41 3.38
CA VAL A 45 7.37 -10.98 3.33
C VAL A 45 8.38 -10.20 2.49
N GLN A 46 9.68 -10.41 2.72
CA GLN A 46 10.73 -9.78 1.92
C GLN A 46 10.61 -10.14 0.45
N LYS A 47 10.40 -11.41 0.12
CA LYS A 47 10.25 -11.88 -1.27
C LYS A 47 9.08 -11.16 -1.98
N ILE A 48 7.96 -11.00 -1.31
CA ILE A 48 6.79 -10.28 -1.86
C ILE A 48 7.12 -8.79 -2.06
N ALA A 49 7.68 -8.13 -1.04
CA ALA A 49 8.04 -6.71 -1.09
C ALA A 49 9.02 -6.41 -2.22
N PHE A 50 10.10 -7.21 -2.34
CA PHE A 50 11.06 -7.07 -3.44
C PHE A 50 10.46 -7.41 -4.81
N GLY A 51 9.53 -8.36 -4.87
CA GLY A 51 8.78 -8.66 -6.09
C GLY A 51 7.98 -7.45 -6.58
N ILE A 52 7.20 -6.83 -5.68
CA ILE A 52 6.44 -5.62 -5.99
C ILE A 52 7.37 -4.48 -6.41
N LEU A 53 8.48 -4.28 -5.69
CA LEU A 53 9.44 -3.22 -6.01
C LEU A 53 10.06 -3.42 -7.40
N ARG A 54 10.50 -4.64 -7.74
CA ARG A 54 11.04 -4.96 -9.07
C ARG A 54 10.05 -4.70 -10.19
N ASP A 55 8.81 -5.14 -10.03
CA ASP A 55 7.76 -4.87 -11.01
C ASP A 55 7.46 -3.37 -11.14
N THR A 56 7.51 -2.65 -10.02
CA THR A 56 7.35 -1.19 -10.01
C THR A 56 8.48 -0.51 -10.76
N LEU A 57 9.74 -0.93 -10.58
CA LEU A 57 10.88 -0.40 -11.33
C LEU A 57 10.74 -0.63 -12.84
N LYS A 58 10.28 -1.82 -13.26
CA LYS A 58 10.01 -2.11 -14.68
C LYS A 58 8.99 -1.14 -15.28
N ILE A 59 7.90 -0.87 -14.54
CA ILE A 59 6.85 0.05 -14.98
C ILE A 59 7.30 1.51 -14.95
N ALA A 60 8.14 1.88 -13.98
CA ALA A 60 8.65 3.23 -13.82
C ALA A 60 9.78 3.59 -14.80
N HIS A 61 10.44 2.58 -15.37
CA HIS A 61 11.63 2.77 -16.21
C HIS A 61 11.41 3.73 -17.41
N PRO A 62 10.29 3.70 -18.14
CA PRO A 62 10.04 4.65 -19.23
C PRO A 62 9.99 6.11 -18.78
N PHE A 63 9.67 6.38 -17.51
CA PHE A 63 9.56 7.73 -16.95
C PHE A 63 10.85 8.19 -16.27
N MET A 64 11.56 7.26 -15.65
CA MET A 64 12.75 7.56 -14.84
C MET A 64 13.88 6.54 -15.11
N PRO A 65 14.45 6.50 -16.35
CA PRO A 65 15.35 5.43 -16.75
C PRO A 65 16.62 5.32 -15.90
N PHE A 66 17.24 6.43 -15.55
CA PHE A 66 18.52 6.41 -14.83
C PHE A 66 18.42 5.89 -13.41
N VAL A 67 17.48 6.42 -12.63
CA VAL A 67 17.31 6.01 -11.23
C VAL A 67 16.80 4.58 -11.10
N THR A 68 15.92 4.16 -12.01
CA THR A 68 15.40 2.79 -11.99
C THR A 68 16.44 1.76 -12.40
N GLU A 69 17.32 2.08 -13.33
CA GLU A 69 18.47 1.21 -13.71
C GLU A 69 19.43 1.05 -12.53
N GLU A 70 19.83 2.15 -11.91
CA GLU A 70 20.71 2.15 -10.73
C GLU A 70 20.15 1.31 -9.58
N LEU A 71 18.83 1.44 -9.30
CA LEU A 71 18.18 0.63 -8.28
C LEU A 71 18.08 -0.83 -8.69
N TRP A 72 17.83 -1.10 -9.97
CA TRP A 72 17.74 -2.46 -10.50
C TRP A 72 19.01 -3.24 -10.29
N GLU A 73 20.17 -2.66 -10.61
CA GLU A 73 21.48 -3.29 -10.38
C GLU A 73 21.69 -3.69 -8.92
N LYS A 74 21.18 -2.89 -7.98
CA LYS A 74 21.36 -3.15 -6.55
C LYS A 74 20.43 -4.20 -5.98
N ILE A 75 19.22 -4.33 -6.51
CA ILE A 75 18.18 -5.17 -5.89
C ILE A 75 17.82 -6.41 -6.71
N SER A 76 18.11 -6.40 -8.02
CA SER A 76 17.74 -7.52 -8.88
C SER A 76 18.84 -8.58 -8.93
N LYS A 77 18.41 -9.85 -8.90
CA LYS A 77 19.26 -10.99 -9.22
C LYS A 77 19.13 -11.39 -10.71
N GLU A 78 18.27 -10.71 -11.46
CA GLU A 78 18.08 -10.95 -12.89
C GLU A 78 19.28 -10.40 -13.68
N LYS A 79 19.74 -11.15 -14.67
CA LYS A 79 20.89 -10.72 -15.48
C LYS A 79 20.50 -9.67 -16.52
N GLY A 80 21.37 -8.68 -16.69
CA GLY A 80 21.23 -7.63 -17.70
C GLY A 80 20.46 -6.40 -17.25
N PRO A 81 20.51 -5.33 -18.07
CA PRO A 81 19.92 -4.05 -17.73
C PRO A 81 18.38 -4.10 -17.70
N LEU A 82 17.79 -3.21 -16.94
CA LEU A 82 16.35 -3.13 -16.75
C LEU A 82 15.59 -2.89 -18.06
N CYS A 83 16.13 -2.06 -18.95
CA CYS A 83 15.52 -1.77 -20.26
C CYS A 83 15.36 -3.01 -21.17
N ARG A 84 16.05 -4.11 -20.88
CA ARG A 84 15.93 -5.40 -21.61
C ARG A 84 15.02 -6.40 -20.91
N GLN A 85 14.48 -6.06 -19.74
CA GLN A 85 13.59 -6.94 -18.99
C GLN A 85 12.17 -6.90 -19.56
N GLY A 86 11.48 -8.03 -19.45
CA GLY A 86 10.07 -8.10 -19.87
C GLY A 86 9.15 -7.21 -19.04
N TRP A 87 8.14 -6.65 -19.70
CA TRP A 87 7.08 -5.90 -19.01
C TRP A 87 6.33 -6.81 -18.02
N PRO A 88 6.00 -6.34 -16.79
CA PRO A 88 5.35 -7.17 -15.79
C PRO A 88 3.95 -7.62 -16.23
N VAL A 89 3.66 -8.90 -16.05
CA VAL A 89 2.35 -9.48 -16.37
C VAL A 89 1.54 -9.68 -15.09
N VAL A 90 0.30 -9.19 -15.11
CA VAL A 90 -0.60 -9.33 -13.97
C VAL A 90 -1.15 -10.75 -13.87
N SER A 91 -0.89 -11.42 -12.74
CA SER A 91 -1.52 -12.70 -12.44
C SER A 91 -2.91 -12.48 -11.84
N ARG A 92 -3.96 -12.75 -12.61
CA ARG A 92 -5.35 -12.64 -12.14
C ARG A 92 -5.67 -13.55 -10.96
N LYS A 93 -4.90 -14.63 -10.78
CA LYS A 93 -5.05 -15.57 -9.65
C LYS A 93 -4.71 -14.93 -8.30
N LEU A 94 -3.94 -13.84 -8.30
CA LEU A 94 -3.54 -13.10 -7.09
C LEU A 94 -4.50 -11.96 -6.73
N ILE A 95 -5.56 -11.75 -7.53
CA ILE A 95 -6.52 -10.67 -7.28
C ILE A 95 -7.63 -11.19 -6.38
N ASP A 96 -7.66 -10.73 -5.14
CA ASP A 96 -8.75 -10.96 -4.20
C ASP A 96 -9.55 -9.66 -4.01
N LYS A 97 -10.75 -9.63 -4.59
CA LYS A 97 -11.66 -8.47 -4.51
C LYS A 97 -12.23 -8.23 -3.11
N ASN A 98 -12.34 -9.28 -2.29
CA ASN A 98 -12.84 -9.15 -0.93
C ASN A 98 -11.76 -8.54 -0.03
N ALA A 99 -10.54 -9.07 -0.09
CA ALA A 99 -9.40 -8.50 0.61
C ALA A 99 -9.15 -7.03 0.22
N ASP A 100 -9.30 -6.68 -1.08
CA ASP A 100 -9.19 -5.30 -1.55
C ASP A 100 -10.24 -4.39 -0.91
N LYS A 101 -11.53 -4.80 -0.88
CA LYS A 101 -12.60 -4.03 -0.24
C LYS A 101 -12.39 -3.87 1.27
N GLU A 102 -11.96 -4.92 1.94
CA GLU A 102 -11.68 -4.90 3.38
C GLU A 102 -10.52 -3.95 3.69
N MET A 103 -9.46 -4.01 2.89
CA MET A 103 -8.32 -3.10 3.04
C MET A 103 -8.71 -1.65 2.76
N GLN A 104 -9.51 -1.37 1.73
CA GLN A 104 -10.03 -0.02 1.46
C GLN A 104 -10.85 0.52 2.63
N THR A 105 -11.65 -0.33 3.28
CA THR A 105 -12.43 0.05 4.47
C THR A 105 -11.51 0.43 5.64
N LEU A 106 -10.47 -0.37 5.90
CA LEU A 106 -9.48 -0.07 6.94
C LEU A 106 -8.70 1.20 6.65
N MET A 107 -8.28 1.40 5.38
CA MET A 107 -7.59 2.61 4.94
C MET A 107 -8.46 3.86 5.14
N ALA A 108 -9.74 3.80 4.76
CA ALA A 108 -10.68 4.90 4.96
C ALA A 108 -10.87 5.23 6.45
N LEU A 109 -10.97 4.21 7.31
CA LEU A 109 -11.09 4.40 8.75
C LEU A 109 -9.85 5.08 9.34
N VAL A 110 -8.65 4.60 9.00
CA VAL A 110 -7.39 5.22 9.45
C VAL A 110 -7.29 6.66 8.96
N ALA A 111 -7.65 6.92 7.69
CA ALA A 111 -7.65 8.27 7.13
C ALA A 111 -8.61 9.20 7.88
N ALA A 112 -9.83 8.73 8.21
CA ALA A 112 -10.80 9.49 9.00
C ALA A 112 -10.25 9.84 10.40
N ILE A 113 -9.63 8.88 11.08
CA ILE A 113 -9.03 9.11 12.40
C ILE A 113 -7.86 10.11 12.28
N ARG A 114 -6.99 9.98 11.29
CA ARG A 114 -5.88 10.93 11.07
C ARG A 114 -6.39 12.34 10.76
N ASN A 115 -7.48 12.47 9.99
CA ASN A 115 -8.12 13.76 9.71
C ASN A 115 -8.64 14.42 10.98
N VAL A 116 -9.36 13.67 11.85
CA VAL A 116 -9.81 14.19 13.15
C VAL A 116 -8.63 14.65 14.00
N ARG A 117 -7.57 13.84 14.09
CA ARG A 117 -6.34 14.22 14.82
C ARG A 117 -5.74 15.53 14.30
N SER A 118 -5.68 15.69 12.97
CA SER A 118 -5.17 16.91 12.34
C SER A 118 -6.04 18.12 12.64
N GLN A 119 -7.37 17.99 12.58
CA GLN A 119 -8.30 19.08 12.89
C GLN A 119 -8.17 19.58 14.33
N TRP A 120 -7.88 18.68 15.27
CA TRP A 120 -7.71 19.00 16.68
C TRP A 120 -6.25 19.26 17.08
N ASN A 121 -5.34 19.36 16.10
CA ASN A 121 -3.90 19.58 16.32
C ASN A 121 -3.28 18.59 17.33
N VAL A 122 -3.74 17.34 17.35
CA VAL A 122 -3.18 16.30 18.21
C VAL A 122 -1.76 15.99 17.75
N ASN A 123 -0.80 15.95 18.68
CA ASN A 123 0.59 15.62 18.35
C ASN A 123 0.67 14.26 17.62
N PRO A 124 1.35 14.18 16.47
CA PRO A 124 1.49 12.92 15.72
C PRO A 124 2.09 11.75 16.51
N ALA A 125 2.94 12.04 17.51
CA ALA A 125 3.55 11.02 18.36
C ALA A 125 2.63 10.53 19.49
N GLU A 126 1.59 11.27 19.83
CA GLU A 126 0.68 10.96 20.93
C GLU A 126 -0.26 9.81 20.58
N GLN A 127 -0.46 8.88 21.50
CA GLN A 127 -1.48 7.84 21.40
C GLN A 127 -2.79 8.33 22.02
N ILE A 128 -3.89 8.23 21.28
CA ILE A 128 -5.21 8.63 21.74
C ILE A 128 -6.13 7.43 21.95
N GLY A 129 -7.02 7.50 22.94
CA GLY A 129 -8.14 6.58 23.07
C GLY A 129 -9.14 6.80 21.94
N CYS A 130 -9.69 5.69 21.41
CA CYS A 130 -10.66 5.75 20.32
C CYS A 130 -11.88 4.86 20.61
N ARG A 131 -13.08 5.39 20.41
CA ARG A 131 -14.32 4.63 20.45
C ARG A 131 -14.92 4.59 19.04
N LEU A 132 -15.03 3.38 18.50
CA LEU A 132 -15.57 3.11 17.18
C LEU A 132 -16.98 2.54 17.33
N ILE A 133 -17.96 3.24 16.76
CA ILE A 133 -19.36 2.85 16.82
C ILE A 133 -19.79 2.41 15.42
N THR A 134 -20.37 1.21 15.31
CA THR A 134 -20.86 0.71 14.02
C THR A 134 -22.10 -0.16 14.19
N ALA A 135 -23.08 0.03 13.30
CA ALA A 135 -24.28 -0.82 13.20
C ALA A 135 -24.03 -2.11 12.40
N SER A 136 -22.88 -2.21 11.70
CA SER A 136 -22.58 -3.36 10.84
C SER A 136 -21.76 -4.42 11.59
N PRO A 137 -22.32 -5.62 11.83
CA PRO A 137 -21.57 -6.72 12.46
C PRO A 137 -20.32 -7.11 11.65
N LYS A 138 -20.39 -7.03 10.32
CA LYS A 138 -19.26 -7.30 9.44
C LYS A 138 -18.14 -6.28 9.62
N ALA A 139 -18.48 -4.99 9.72
CA ALA A 139 -17.49 -3.94 9.99
C ALA A 139 -16.86 -4.10 11.37
N ALA A 140 -17.66 -4.44 12.39
CA ALA A 140 -17.17 -4.70 13.75
C ALA A 140 -16.17 -5.86 13.78
N ALA A 141 -16.47 -6.97 13.08
CA ALA A 141 -15.57 -8.11 12.97
C ALA A 141 -14.26 -7.73 12.28
N LEU A 142 -14.32 -7.05 11.12
CA LEU A 142 -13.15 -6.59 10.39
C LEU A 142 -12.25 -5.69 11.25
N ILE A 143 -12.84 -4.73 11.97
CA ILE A 143 -12.10 -3.83 12.86
C ILE A 143 -11.44 -4.62 13.99
N LYS A 144 -12.16 -5.56 14.59
CA LYS A 144 -11.67 -6.39 15.69
C LYS A 144 -10.47 -7.26 15.27
N GLU A 145 -10.57 -7.91 14.12
CA GLU A 145 -9.49 -8.74 13.56
C GLU A 145 -8.24 -7.90 13.20
N ASN A 146 -8.42 -6.64 12.82
CA ASN A 146 -7.34 -5.75 12.40
C ASN A 146 -7.00 -4.65 13.43
N THR A 147 -7.37 -4.85 14.71
CA THR A 147 -7.15 -3.85 15.76
C THR A 147 -5.66 -3.47 15.92
N VAL A 148 -4.75 -4.42 15.79
CA VAL A 148 -3.30 -4.18 15.88
C VAL A 148 -2.85 -3.22 14.78
N VAL A 149 -3.26 -3.48 13.54
CA VAL A 149 -2.98 -2.64 12.36
C VAL A 149 -3.54 -1.23 12.56
N LEU A 150 -4.79 -1.13 13.00
CA LEU A 150 -5.43 0.17 13.24
C LEU A 150 -4.70 0.98 14.32
N LYS A 151 -4.33 0.33 15.43
CA LYS A 151 -3.56 0.97 16.50
C LYS A 151 -2.21 1.49 15.99
N GLN A 152 -1.50 0.68 15.22
CA GLN A 152 -0.21 1.06 14.65
C GLN A 152 -0.36 2.22 13.65
N MET A 153 -1.26 2.09 12.67
CA MET A 153 -1.41 3.03 11.57
C MET A 153 -2.05 4.37 11.98
N ALA A 154 -2.94 4.37 12.96
CA ALA A 154 -3.63 5.56 13.44
C ALA A 154 -3.10 6.10 14.78
N ARG A 155 -2.05 5.48 15.35
CA ARG A 155 -1.48 5.83 16.67
C ARG A 155 -2.54 5.81 17.78
N LEU A 156 -3.27 4.68 17.89
CA LEU A 156 -4.30 4.50 18.89
C LEU A 156 -3.76 3.75 20.13
N GLY A 157 -4.16 4.20 21.29
CA GLY A 157 -4.01 3.53 22.57
C GLY A 157 -5.18 2.57 22.85
N ASP A 158 -5.97 2.88 23.88
CA ASP A 158 -7.20 2.12 24.18
C ASP A 158 -8.23 2.29 23.05
N THR A 159 -8.73 1.17 22.56
CA THR A 159 -9.68 1.18 21.44
C THR A 159 -10.86 0.29 21.77
N ARG A 160 -12.05 0.86 21.77
CA ARG A 160 -13.31 0.17 22.06
C ARG A 160 -14.18 0.15 20.81
N ILE A 161 -14.83 -0.98 20.57
CA ILE A 161 -15.77 -1.17 19.47
C ILE A 161 -17.13 -1.40 20.09
N GLU A 162 -18.09 -0.54 19.76
CA GLU A 162 -19.44 -0.57 20.31
C GLU A 162 -20.48 -0.69 19.19
N PRO A 163 -21.60 -1.37 19.42
CA PRO A 163 -22.72 -1.32 18.50
C PRO A 163 -23.34 0.09 18.49
N ALA A 164 -23.91 0.48 17.34
CA ALA A 164 -24.65 1.74 17.20
C ALA A 164 -26.04 1.61 17.78
#